data_14b0458ecac373403b683b55cc60dacc
#
_entry.id   14b0458ecac373403b683b55cc60dacc
#
_cell.length_a   1.000
_cell.length_b   1.000
_cell.length_c   1.000
_cell.angle_alpha   90.00
_cell.angle_beta   90.00
_cell.angle_gamma   90.00
#
_symmetry.space_group_name_H-M   'P 1'
#
loop_
_entity.id
_entity.type
_entity.pdbx_description
1 polymer ?
#
loop_
_entity_poly.entity_id
_entity_poly.type
_entity_poly.pdbx_seq_one_letter_code
_entity_poly.pdbx_strand_id
1 'polypeptide(L)'
;MCCRYYIRESDPALTPVIDAALKSPLMARFAKAHPAPLIRSGEVRPTDLAAVVASDRQRNASIFPMIWGFTVPGRTAPIVNARVETAAEKQSFRDAWKEHRCIVPASWYYEWQHLPTEDGRKTTATKYAIQPKEETVAFLCGLYRIENGLPAFVILTKEPSPDVAHIHDRMPMILPKRAVREWINPAVKPEDLLPYVVSSMAAEKAE
;
A
#
# COMPACT_ATOMS: atom_id res chain seq x y z
N MET A 1 9.17 8.53 1.26
CA MET A 1 7.81 7.93 1.49
C MET A 1 7.50 7.01 0.32
N CYS A 2 7.03 5.80 0.62
CA CYS A 2 6.72 4.78 -0.39
C CYS A 2 5.73 5.33 -1.43
N CYS A 3 6.17 5.55 -2.63
CA CYS A 3 5.36 5.95 -3.78
C CYS A 3 5.52 5.03 -4.98
N ARG A 4 6.12 3.87 -4.78
CA ARG A 4 6.19 2.79 -5.77
C ARG A 4 6.30 1.44 -5.11
N TYR A 5 5.58 0.46 -5.65
CA TYR A 5 5.77 -0.94 -5.36
C TYR A 5 5.75 -1.75 -6.67
N TYR A 6 6.09 -3.01 -6.58
CA TYR A 6 6.25 -3.87 -7.75
C TYR A 6 5.43 -5.15 -7.61
N ILE A 7 4.85 -5.57 -8.71
CA ILE A 7 4.18 -6.85 -8.87
C ILE A 7 5.01 -7.67 -9.86
N ARG A 8 5.63 -8.76 -9.39
CA ARG A 8 6.38 -9.67 -10.25
C ARG A 8 5.44 -10.36 -11.21
N GLU A 9 5.84 -10.44 -12.46
CA GLU A 9 5.10 -11.16 -13.47
C GLU A 9 4.98 -12.65 -13.09
N SER A 10 3.79 -13.22 -13.30
CA SER A 10 3.49 -14.63 -13.02
C SER A 10 3.79 -15.08 -11.58
N ASP A 11 3.75 -14.16 -10.62
CA ASP A 11 3.89 -14.50 -9.19
C ASP A 11 2.71 -15.37 -8.75
N PRO A 12 2.95 -16.62 -8.30
CA PRO A 12 1.86 -17.57 -7.98
C PRO A 12 1.00 -17.12 -6.79
N ALA A 13 1.52 -16.24 -5.92
CA ALA A 13 0.76 -15.71 -4.80
C ALA A 13 -0.06 -14.47 -5.19
N LEU A 14 0.38 -13.68 -6.16
CA LEU A 14 -0.27 -12.44 -6.58
C LEU A 14 -1.22 -12.64 -7.76
N THR A 15 -0.92 -13.56 -8.68
CA THR A 15 -1.77 -13.83 -9.85
C THR A 15 -3.24 -14.09 -9.51
N PRO A 16 -3.60 -14.94 -8.52
CA PRO A 16 -5.00 -15.15 -8.13
C PRO A 16 -5.69 -13.88 -7.61
N VAL A 17 -4.94 -13.01 -6.92
CA VAL A 17 -5.45 -11.74 -6.39
C VAL A 17 -5.77 -10.78 -7.55
N ILE A 18 -4.87 -10.68 -8.51
CA ILE A 18 -5.04 -9.84 -9.69
C ILE A 18 -6.22 -10.32 -10.54
N ASP A 19 -6.31 -11.63 -10.79
CA ASP A 19 -7.39 -12.22 -11.58
C ASP A 19 -8.76 -12.03 -10.91
N ALA A 20 -8.83 -12.10 -9.58
CA ALA A 20 -10.04 -11.81 -8.84
C ALA A 20 -10.45 -10.33 -8.95
N ALA A 21 -9.50 -9.40 -8.88
CA ALA A 21 -9.78 -7.98 -9.09
C ALA A 21 -10.30 -7.69 -10.49
N LEU A 22 -9.72 -8.32 -11.52
CA LEU A 22 -10.16 -8.19 -12.92
C LEU A 22 -11.60 -8.68 -13.15
N LYS A 23 -12.02 -9.70 -12.40
CA LYS A 23 -13.39 -10.25 -12.45
C LYS A 23 -14.40 -9.43 -11.64
N SER A 24 -13.94 -8.43 -10.87
CA SER A 24 -14.82 -7.60 -10.06
C SER A 24 -15.80 -6.80 -10.92
N PRO A 25 -17.10 -6.73 -10.54
CA PRO A 25 -18.08 -5.85 -11.20
C PRO A 25 -17.66 -4.37 -11.20
N LEU A 26 -16.80 -3.95 -10.29
CA LEU A 26 -16.27 -2.59 -10.25
C LEU A 26 -15.41 -2.25 -11.48
N MET A 27 -14.80 -3.24 -12.14
CA MET A 27 -14.00 -2.98 -13.34
C MET A 27 -14.80 -2.28 -14.45
N ALA A 28 -16.07 -2.63 -14.63
CA ALA A 28 -16.94 -1.95 -15.60
C ALA A 28 -17.20 -0.47 -15.24
N ARG A 29 -17.19 -0.14 -13.95
CA ARG A 29 -17.33 1.24 -13.46
C ARG A 29 -16.02 2.00 -13.62
N PHE A 30 -14.89 1.38 -13.31
CA PHE A 30 -13.58 1.97 -13.53
C PHE A 30 -13.32 2.25 -15.02
N ALA A 31 -13.66 1.34 -15.92
CA ALA A 31 -13.50 1.55 -17.35
C ALA A 31 -14.19 2.83 -17.89
N LYS A 32 -15.27 3.28 -17.24
CA LYS A 32 -15.98 4.52 -17.58
C LYS A 32 -15.36 5.78 -16.96
N ALA A 33 -14.83 5.67 -15.75
CA ALA A 33 -14.42 6.83 -14.94
C ALA A 33 -12.89 7.00 -14.89
N HIS A 34 -12.14 5.93 -15.10
CA HIS A 34 -10.69 5.89 -15.01
C HIS A 34 -10.15 4.96 -16.11
N PRO A 35 -9.76 5.51 -17.27
CA PRO A 35 -9.44 4.71 -18.46
C PRO A 35 -8.16 3.87 -18.36
N ALA A 36 -7.36 4.05 -17.29
CA ALA A 36 -6.15 3.25 -17.10
C ALA A 36 -6.50 1.80 -16.72
N PRO A 37 -5.77 0.80 -17.26
CA PRO A 37 -5.98 -0.60 -16.92
C PRO A 37 -5.53 -0.90 -15.49
N LEU A 38 -6.07 -1.99 -14.92
CA LEU A 38 -5.53 -2.54 -13.68
C LEU A 38 -4.12 -3.07 -13.93
N ILE A 39 -3.17 -2.67 -13.10
CA ILE A 39 -1.78 -3.12 -13.20
C ILE A 39 -1.70 -4.60 -12.82
N ARG A 40 -1.21 -5.42 -13.75
CA ARG A 40 -1.07 -6.87 -13.58
C ARG A 40 0.34 -7.27 -13.17
N SER A 41 1.34 -6.55 -13.64
CA SER A 41 2.76 -6.73 -13.33
C SER A 41 3.52 -5.43 -13.56
N GLY A 42 4.71 -5.32 -13.00
CA GLY A 42 5.55 -4.13 -13.11
C GLY A 42 5.39 -3.16 -11.94
N GLU A 43 5.87 -1.95 -12.13
CA GLU A 43 5.77 -0.87 -11.15
C GLU A 43 4.33 -0.36 -11.04
N VAL A 44 3.85 -0.26 -9.81
CA VAL A 44 2.59 0.43 -9.47
C VAL A 44 2.93 1.78 -8.87
N ARG A 45 2.27 2.82 -9.37
CA ARG A 45 2.52 4.24 -9.04
C ARG A 45 1.25 4.91 -8.51
N PRO A 46 1.37 6.04 -7.83
CA PRO A 46 0.21 6.87 -7.50
C PRO A 46 -0.70 7.10 -8.71
N THR A 47 -1.99 7.00 -8.48
CA THR A 47 -3.09 7.05 -9.45
C THR A 47 -3.33 5.79 -10.28
N ASP A 48 -2.46 4.78 -10.20
CA ASP A 48 -2.72 3.50 -10.85
C ASP A 48 -3.87 2.74 -10.18
N LEU A 49 -4.52 1.90 -10.97
CA LEU A 49 -5.55 0.96 -10.52
C LEU A 49 -4.88 -0.37 -10.15
N ALA A 50 -5.06 -0.81 -8.91
CA ALA A 50 -4.41 -1.99 -8.35
C ALA A 50 -5.39 -2.93 -7.65
N ALA A 51 -5.00 -4.20 -7.51
CA ALA A 51 -5.73 -5.20 -6.76
C ALA A 51 -5.46 -5.05 -5.26
N VAL A 52 -6.53 -4.91 -4.47
CA VAL A 52 -6.48 -4.66 -3.02
C VAL A 52 -7.40 -5.62 -2.29
N VAL A 53 -6.94 -6.15 -1.16
CA VAL A 53 -7.72 -7.03 -0.27
C VAL A 53 -8.38 -6.18 0.80
N ALA A 54 -9.70 -6.29 0.95
CA ALA A 54 -10.46 -5.61 1.98
C ALA A 54 -11.67 -6.45 2.41
N SER A 55 -12.34 -6.06 3.49
CA SER A 55 -13.61 -6.69 3.87
C SER A 55 -14.74 -6.30 2.92
N ASP A 56 -15.54 -7.29 2.53
CA ASP A 56 -16.83 -7.06 1.87
C ASP A 56 -17.93 -6.71 2.89
N ARG A 57 -19.17 -6.53 2.42
CA ARG A 57 -20.31 -6.20 3.26
C ARG A 57 -20.66 -7.30 4.28
N GLN A 58 -20.28 -8.55 4.01
CA GLN A 58 -20.45 -9.71 4.88
C GLN A 58 -19.25 -9.92 5.82
N ARG A 59 -18.26 -9.00 5.78
CA ARG A 59 -17.01 -9.06 6.53
C ARG A 59 -16.09 -10.21 6.13
N ASN A 60 -16.24 -10.73 4.90
CA ASN A 60 -15.30 -11.67 4.32
C ASN A 60 -14.15 -10.94 3.64
N ALA A 61 -12.98 -11.57 3.62
CA ALA A 61 -11.87 -11.08 2.82
C ALA A 61 -12.22 -11.21 1.33
N SER A 62 -12.24 -10.09 0.64
CA SER A 62 -12.56 -10.00 -0.78
C SER A 62 -11.56 -9.09 -1.49
N ILE A 63 -11.51 -9.21 -2.81
CA ILE A 63 -10.53 -8.50 -3.62
C ILE A 63 -11.24 -7.46 -4.49
N PHE A 64 -10.72 -6.24 -4.46
CA PHE A 64 -11.29 -5.10 -5.16
C PHE A 64 -10.23 -4.38 -5.99
N PRO A 65 -10.56 -3.93 -7.22
CA PRO A 65 -9.76 -2.90 -7.89
C PRO A 65 -9.94 -1.57 -7.13
N MET A 66 -8.84 -0.88 -6.82
CA MET A 66 -8.86 0.43 -6.16
C MET A 66 -7.80 1.35 -6.77
N ILE A 67 -8.08 2.66 -6.84
CA ILE A 67 -7.10 3.68 -7.27
C ILE A 67 -6.17 4.03 -6.10
N TRP A 68 -4.88 4.11 -6.36
CA TRP A 68 -3.91 4.53 -5.34
C TRP A 68 -3.87 6.03 -5.19
N GLY A 69 -4.39 6.54 -4.11
CA GLY A 69 -4.35 7.93 -3.71
C GLY A 69 -5.72 8.54 -3.46
N PHE A 70 -5.82 9.27 -2.35
CA PHE A 70 -7.01 10.04 -2.01
C PHE A 70 -6.96 11.42 -2.65
N THR A 71 -8.03 11.80 -3.34
CA THR A 71 -8.18 13.15 -3.86
C THR A 71 -8.44 14.15 -2.72
N VAL A 72 -7.88 15.33 -2.82
CA VAL A 72 -8.13 16.41 -1.85
C VAL A 72 -8.54 17.67 -2.61
N PRO A 73 -9.66 18.30 -2.25
CA PRO A 73 -10.08 19.54 -2.85
C PRO A 73 -8.97 20.60 -2.81
N GLY A 74 -8.72 21.26 -3.94
CA GLY A 74 -7.69 22.29 -4.06
C GLY A 74 -6.24 21.78 -4.17
N ARG A 75 -6.01 20.46 -4.25
CA ARG A 75 -4.69 19.87 -4.50
C ARG A 75 -4.69 19.11 -5.82
N THR A 76 -3.64 19.29 -6.61
CA THR A 76 -3.42 18.55 -7.85
C THR A 76 -2.88 17.13 -7.60
N ALA A 77 -2.01 16.97 -6.62
CA ALA A 77 -1.46 15.67 -6.26
C ALA A 77 -2.30 14.98 -5.18
N PRO A 78 -2.62 13.68 -5.33
CA PRO A 78 -3.35 12.92 -4.32
C PRO A 78 -2.48 12.67 -3.08
N ILE A 79 -3.15 12.37 -1.97
CA ILE A 79 -2.48 11.80 -0.79
C ILE A 79 -2.33 10.30 -1.02
N VAL A 80 -1.10 9.80 -1.06
CA VAL A 80 -0.80 8.39 -1.35
C VAL A 80 -0.40 7.58 -0.13
N ASN A 81 -0.04 8.27 0.97
CA ASN A 81 0.36 7.65 2.23
C ASN A 81 -0.32 8.32 3.43
N ALA A 82 -0.54 7.54 4.49
CA ALA A 82 -0.94 8.02 5.80
C ALA A 82 0.06 7.52 6.86
N ARG A 83 0.41 8.37 7.83
CA ARG A 83 1.28 7.96 8.94
C ARG A 83 0.45 7.18 9.96
N VAL A 84 0.89 5.98 10.34
CA VAL A 84 0.20 5.14 11.32
C VAL A 84 0.01 5.87 12.65
N GLU A 85 1.00 6.67 13.06
CA GLU A 85 1.03 7.40 14.33
C GLU A 85 -0.10 8.44 14.46
N THR A 86 -0.64 8.90 13.35
CA THR A 86 -1.66 9.97 13.34
C THR A 86 -2.92 9.62 12.54
N ALA A 87 -2.99 8.43 11.96
CA ALA A 87 -4.11 8.04 11.10
C ALA A 87 -5.44 7.98 11.88
N ALA A 88 -5.41 7.54 13.14
CA ALA A 88 -6.58 7.48 14.02
C ALA A 88 -7.21 8.85 14.33
N GLU A 89 -6.40 9.91 14.28
CA GLU A 89 -6.80 11.26 14.71
C GLU A 89 -7.18 12.16 13.53
N LYS A 90 -6.46 12.02 12.41
CA LYS A 90 -6.65 12.90 11.24
C LYS A 90 -8.00 12.65 10.58
N GLN A 91 -8.76 13.73 10.38
CA GLN A 91 -10.07 13.71 9.72
C GLN A 91 -10.07 12.96 8.38
N SER A 92 -9.00 13.06 7.61
CA SER A 92 -8.88 12.38 6.30
C SER A 92 -8.78 10.86 6.41
N PHE A 93 -8.45 10.30 7.58
CA PHE A 93 -8.12 8.89 7.75
C PHE A 93 -8.84 8.19 8.88
N ARG A 94 -9.30 8.91 9.93
CA ARG A 94 -9.85 8.33 11.16
C ARG A 94 -11.02 7.36 10.94
N ASP A 95 -11.89 7.66 9.97
CA ASP A 95 -13.05 6.80 9.69
C ASP A 95 -12.59 5.53 8.95
N ALA A 96 -11.64 5.68 8.01
CA ALA A 96 -11.02 4.56 7.32
C ALA A 96 -10.12 3.71 8.25
N TRP A 97 -9.48 4.33 9.24
CA TRP A 97 -8.72 3.61 10.29
C TRP A 97 -9.60 2.65 11.07
N LYS A 98 -10.82 3.03 11.35
CA LYS A 98 -11.78 2.20 12.10
C LYS A 98 -12.43 1.14 11.21
N GLU A 99 -12.94 1.53 10.05
CA GLU A 99 -13.91 0.71 9.30
C GLU A 99 -13.41 0.24 7.93
N HIS A 100 -12.41 0.91 7.34
CA HIS A 100 -12.03 0.72 5.95
C HIS A 100 -10.54 0.45 5.79
N ARG A 101 -10.07 -0.59 6.46
CA ARG A 101 -8.70 -1.06 6.34
C ARG A 101 -8.57 -2.05 5.19
N CYS A 102 -7.42 -2.00 4.52
CA CYS A 102 -7.13 -2.88 3.40
C CYS A 102 -5.67 -3.34 3.42
N ILE A 103 -5.37 -4.33 2.59
CA ILE A 103 -4.02 -4.81 2.32
C ILE A 103 -3.74 -4.68 0.83
N VAL A 104 -2.58 -4.13 0.53
CA VAL A 104 -2.04 -4.03 -0.83
C VAL A 104 -0.92 -5.07 -0.95
N PRO A 105 -1.16 -6.21 -1.61
CA PRO A 105 -0.13 -7.22 -1.79
C PRO A 105 0.84 -6.79 -2.89
N ALA A 106 2.12 -6.92 -2.61
CA ALA A 106 3.22 -6.54 -3.50
C ALA A 106 4.35 -7.56 -3.42
N SER A 107 5.16 -7.69 -4.46
CA SER A 107 6.38 -8.48 -4.40
C SER A 107 7.44 -7.76 -3.57
N TRP A 108 7.59 -6.45 -3.78
CA TRP A 108 8.43 -5.55 -2.99
C TRP A 108 7.96 -4.10 -3.16
N TYR A 109 8.50 -3.18 -2.35
CA TYR A 109 8.34 -1.75 -2.58
C TYR A 109 9.69 -1.12 -2.90
N TYR A 110 9.64 0.08 -3.50
CA TYR A 110 10.85 0.85 -3.79
C TYR A 110 10.98 2.05 -2.88
N GLU A 111 12.22 2.32 -2.48
CA GLU A 111 12.63 3.58 -1.86
C GLU A 111 13.97 4.03 -2.42
N TRP A 112 14.22 5.33 -2.31
CA TRP A 112 15.44 5.96 -2.77
C TRP A 112 16.24 6.47 -1.58
N GLN A 113 17.51 6.08 -1.54
CA GLN A 113 18.44 6.63 -0.58
C GLN A 113 18.79 8.06 -0.99
N HIS A 114 18.57 9.01 -0.09
CA HIS A 114 18.94 10.40 -0.26
C HIS A 114 20.24 10.67 0.51
N LEU A 115 21.33 10.90 -0.21
CA LEU A 115 22.60 11.30 0.40
C LEU A 115 22.69 12.83 0.45
N PRO A 116 23.23 13.41 1.55
CA PRO A 116 23.57 14.82 1.59
C PRO A 116 24.69 15.10 0.57
N THR A 117 24.58 16.20 -0.17
CA THR A 117 25.66 16.73 -0.99
C THR A 117 26.49 17.72 -0.19
N GLU A 118 27.70 18.06 -0.66
CA GLU A 118 28.59 19.04 -0.02
C GLU A 118 27.93 20.42 0.17
N ASP A 119 26.99 20.78 -0.70
CA ASP A 119 26.19 22.01 -0.62
C ASP A 119 24.91 21.89 0.22
N GLY A 120 24.74 20.76 0.93
CA GLY A 120 23.59 20.49 1.82
C GLY A 120 22.28 20.14 1.12
N ARG A 121 22.27 20.01 -0.21
CA ARG A 121 21.12 19.51 -0.96
C ARG A 121 21.02 17.99 -0.82
N LYS A 122 19.80 17.45 -0.90
CA LYS A 122 19.59 15.99 -0.95
C LYS A 122 19.56 15.55 -2.42
N THR A 123 20.45 14.66 -2.80
CA THR A 123 20.37 14.00 -4.11
C THR A 123 19.80 12.59 -3.95
N THR A 124 19.10 12.13 -4.96
CA THR A 124 18.70 10.72 -5.07
C THR A 124 19.89 9.91 -5.53
N ALA A 125 20.43 9.06 -4.67
CA ALA A 125 21.65 8.33 -4.97
C ALA A 125 21.41 6.93 -5.52
N THR A 126 20.53 6.15 -4.85
CA THR A 126 20.35 4.73 -5.18
C THR A 126 18.91 4.32 -4.94
N LYS A 127 18.33 3.61 -5.90
CA LYS A 127 17.03 2.95 -5.78
C LYS A 127 17.21 1.59 -5.11
N TYR A 128 16.36 1.25 -4.17
CA TYR A 128 16.34 -0.06 -3.51
C TYR A 128 14.99 -0.73 -3.69
N ALA A 129 15.02 -2.04 -3.97
CA ALA A 129 13.89 -2.94 -3.85
C ALA A 129 13.91 -3.54 -2.44
N ILE A 130 12.82 -3.41 -1.70
CA ILE A 130 12.75 -3.76 -0.27
C ILE A 130 11.57 -4.70 -0.04
N GLN A 131 11.82 -5.82 0.63
CA GLN A 131 10.81 -6.84 0.94
C GLN A 131 11.03 -7.43 2.33
N PRO A 132 10.02 -8.07 2.95
CA PRO A 132 10.21 -8.87 4.17
C PRO A 132 11.19 -10.02 3.92
N LYS A 133 12.05 -10.34 4.90
CA LYS A 133 13.01 -11.47 4.78
C LYS A 133 12.34 -12.84 4.78
N GLU A 134 11.24 -12.97 5.52
CA GLU A 134 10.59 -14.25 5.78
C GLU A 134 9.35 -14.52 4.93
N GLU A 135 8.95 -13.56 4.08
CA GLU A 135 7.75 -13.65 3.25
C GLU A 135 8.10 -13.32 1.79
N THR A 136 7.50 -14.03 0.85
CA THR A 136 7.66 -13.76 -0.59
C THR A 136 6.76 -12.63 -1.09
N VAL A 137 5.77 -12.24 -0.28
CA VAL A 137 4.82 -11.15 -0.57
C VAL A 137 4.84 -10.15 0.57
N ALA A 138 5.00 -8.89 0.23
CA ALA A 138 4.84 -7.78 1.16
C ALA A 138 3.35 -7.41 1.25
N PHE A 139 2.71 -7.66 2.40
CA PHE A 139 1.32 -7.27 2.66
C PHE A 139 1.28 -5.87 3.25
N LEU A 140 1.27 -4.85 2.37
CA LEU A 140 1.30 -3.45 2.75
C LEU A 140 -0.06 -3.07 3.34
N CYS A 141 -0.06 -2.55 4.56
CA CYS A 141 -1.29 -2.06 5.20
C CYS A 141 -1.74 -0.76 4.55
N GLY A 142 -3.03 -0.64 4.34
CA GLY A 142 -3.65 0.53 3.76
C GLY A 142 -4.98 0.88 4.40
N LEU A 143 -5.46 2.05 4.02
CA LEU A 143 -6.80 2.54 4.30
C LEU A 143 -7.48 2.86 2.97
N TYR A 144 -8.78 2.63 2.87
CA TYR A 144 -9.54 2.99 1.67
C TYR A 144 -10.77 3.83 2.01
N ARG A 145 -11.27 4.54 1.03
CA ARG A 145 -12.56 5.23 1.08
C ARG A 145 -13.20 5.24 -0.31
N ILE A 146 -14.48 5.56 -0.35
CA ILE A 146 -15.21 5.66 -1.61
C ILE A 146 -15.19 7.13 -2.06
N GLU A 147 -14.67 7.36 -3.27
CA GLU A 147 -14.64 8.67 -3.93
C GLU A 147 -15.42 8.59 -5.25
N ASN A 148 -16.43 9.43 -5.41
CA ASN A 148 -17.29 9.43 -6.61
C ASN A 148 -17.85 8.03 -6.95
N GLY A 149 -18.11 7.22 -5.90
CA GLY A 149 -18.62 5.87 -6.01
C GLY A 149 -17.60 4.80 -6.37
N LEU A 150 -16.31 5.12 -6.44
CA LEU A 150 -15.21 4.18 -6.67
C LEU A 150 -14.25 4.14 -5.47
N PRO A 151 -13.68 2.97 -5.13
CA PRO A 151 -12.74 2.87 -4.03
C PRO A 151 -11.36 3.42 -4.41
N ALA A 152 -10.81 4.23 -3.51
CA ALA A 152 -9.43 4.69 -3.53
C ALA A 152 -8.72 4.26 -2.25
N PHE A 153 -7.41 4.03 -2.28
CA PHE A 153 -6.62 3.62 -1.12
C PHE A 153 -5.37 4.47 -0.92
N VAL A 154 -4.87 4.44 0.31
CA VAL A 154 -3.55 4.98 0.69
C VAL A 154 -2.79 3.91 1.44
N ILE A 155 -1.45 3.93 1.36
CA ILE A 155 -0.58 3.01 2.10
C ILE A 155 -0.22 3.65 3.45
N LEU A 156 -0.33 2.87 4.51
CA LEU A 156 0.13 3.27 5.85
C LEU A 156 1.66 3.20 5.92
N THR A 157 2.26 4.21 6.50
CA THR A 157 3.71 4.27 6.73
C THR A 157 4.03 4.44 8.20
N LYS A 158 5.18 3.92 8.62
CA LYS A 158 5.73 3.97 9.97
C LYS A 158 7.21 4.39 9.96
N GLU A 159 7.80 4.58 11.12
CA GLU A 159 9.24 4.69 11.25
C GLU A 159 9.93 3.44 10.67
N PRO A 160 11.10 3.61 10.01
CA PRO A 160 11.80 2.50 9.40
C PRO A 160 12.34 1.51 10.44
N SER A 161 12.45 0.24 10.06
CA SER A 161 13.24 -0.70 10.84
C SER A 161 14.75 -0.40 10.69
N PRO A 162 15.59 -0.87 11.63
CA PRO A 162 17.05 -0.68 11.53
C PRO A 162 17.63 -1.14 10.20
N ASP A 163 17.09 -2.20 9.61
CA ASP A 163 17.56 -2.78 8.35
C ASP A 163 17.50 -1.78 7.17
N VAL A 164 16.54 -0.84 7.19
CA VAL A 164 16.27 0.08 6.06
C VAL A 164 16.34 1.56 6.44
N ALA A 165 16.63 1.88 7.70
CA ALA A 165 16.72 3.26 8.19
C ALA A 165 17.77 4.10 7.46
N HIS A 166 18.84 3.48 6.96
CA HIS A 166 19.88 4.15 6.17
C HIS A 166 19.41 4.52 4.75
N ILE A 167 18.28 3.97 4.28
CA ILE A 167 17.72 4.24 2.96
C ILE A 167 16.74 5.41 3.04
N HIS A 168 15.78 5.33 3.96
CA HIS A 168 14.73 6.33 4.09
C HIS A 168 14.20 6.41 5.52
N ASP A 169 13.71 7.59 5.94
CA ASP A 169 13.15 7.88 7.27
C ASP A 169 11.72 7.31 7.48
N ARG A 170 11.13 6.70 6.47
CA ARG A 170 9.82 6.02 6.55
C ARG A 170 9.85 4.71 5.77
N MET A 171 9.02 3.77 6.21
CA MET A 171 8.73 2.53 5.48
C MET A 171 7.22 2.24 5.49
N PRO A 172 6.68 1.46 4.55
CA PRO A 172 5.31 0.95 4.65
C PRO A 172 5.12 0.13 5.93
N MET A 173 3.94 0.23 6.53
CA MET A 173 3.53 -0.73 7.54
C MET A 173 3.17 -2.04 6.85
N ILE A 174 3.86 -3.13 7.22
CA ILE A 174 3.71 -4.45 6.62
C ILE A 174 3.29 -5.43 7.70
N LEU A 175 2.30 -6.27 7.43
CA LEU A 175 1.89 -7.35 8.31
C LEU A 175 2.22 -8.71 7.71
N PRO A 176 2.47 -9.74 8.55
CA PRO A 176 2.63 -11.10 8.07
C PRO A 176 1.29 -11.64 7.53
N LYS A 177 1.34 -12.59 6.61
CA LYS A 177 0.15 -13.19 5.97
C LYS A 177 -0.92 -13.62 6.98
N ARG A 178 -0.53 -14.17 8.13
CA ARG A 178 -1.46 -14.64 9.18
C ARG A 178 -2.31 -13.52 9.78
N ALA A 179 -1.85 -12.28 9.78
CA ALA A 179 -2.56 -11.12 10.36
C ALA A 179 -3.42 -10.33 9.34
N VAL A 180 -3.38 -10.71 8.06
CA VAL A 180 -4.11 -9.99 6.99
C VAL A 180 -5.63 -9.98 7.25
N ARG A 181 -6.22 -11.12 7.62
CA ARG A 181 -7.67 -11.21 7.87
C ARG A 181 -8.10 -10.39 9.07
N GLU A 182 -7.30 -10.35 10.11
CA GLU A 182 -7.58 -9.56 11.31
C GLU A 182 -7.45 -8.06 11.02
N TRP A 183 -6.43 -7.66 10.24
CA TRP A 183 -6.26 -6.28 9.84
C TRP A 183 -7.46 -5.70 9.11
N ILE A 184 -7.99 -6.40 8.12
CA ILE A 184 -9.12 -5.93 7.33
C ILE A 184 -10.48 -6.06 8.07
N ASN A 185 -10.55 -6.79 9.19
CA ASN A 185 -11.77 -6.96 9.96
C ASN A 185 -12.04 -5.72 10.85
N PRO A 186 -13.11 -4.95 10.59
CA PRO A 186 -13.40 -3.75 11.38
C PRO A 186 -13.76 -4.04 12.86
N ALA A 187 -14.08 -5.29 13.22
CA ALA A 187 -14.32 -5.67 14.61
C ALA A 187 -13.03 -5.79 15.45
N VAL A 188 -11.86 -5.92 14.80
CA VAL A 188 -10.56 -5.98 15.48
C VAL A 188 -10.02 -4.56 15.60
N LYS A 189 -9.49 -4.19 16.76
CA LYS A 189 -8.84 -2.89 16.94
C LYS A 189 -7.49 -2.89 16.20
N PRO A 190 -7.22 -1.90 15.35
CA PRO A 190 -5.95 -1.86 14.61
C PRO A 190 -4.72 -1.80 15.51
N GLU A 191 -4.85 -1.18 16.69
CA GLU A 191 -3.80 -1.07 17.69
C GLU A 191 -3.31 -2.43 18.20
N ASP A 192 -4.19 -3.43 18.27
CA ASP A 192 -3.87 -4.79 18.70
C ASP A 192 -2.95 -5.51 17.70
N LEU A 193 -2.87 -5.01 16.46
CA LEU A 193 -2.05 -5.60 15.40
C LEU A 193 -0.69 -4.92 15.22
N LEU A 194 -0.47 -3.75 15.83
CA LEU A 194 0.82 -3.05 15.74
C LEU A 194 2.02 -3.87 16.23
N PRO A 195 1.90 -4.73 17.27
CA PRO A 195 3.01 -5.59 17.70
C PRO A 195 3.44 -6.65 16.67
N TYR A 196 2.59 -6.95 15.69
CA TYR A 196 2.88 -7.96 14.65
C TYR A 196 3.50 -7.35 13.39
N VAL A 197 3.70 -6.04 13.37
CA VAL A 197 4.28 -5.36 12.21
C VAL A 197 5.69 -5.87 11.92
N VAL A 198 5.90 -6.25 10.66
CA VAL A 198 7.18 -6.78 10.20
C VAL A 198 8.28 -5.72 10.30
N SER A 199 9.40 -6.10 10.90
CA SER A 199 10.59 -5.23 11.04
C SER A 199 11.83 -5.82 10.37
N SER A 200 11.82 -7.12 10.05
CA SER A 200 12.95 -7.81 9.39
C SER A 200 12.83 -7.67 7.87
N MET A 201 13.65 -6.79 7.29
CA MET A 201 13.60 -6.39 5.88
C MET A 201 14.88 -6.74 5.15
N ALA A 202 14.75 -7.18 3.91
CA ALA A 202 15.85 -7.29 2.95
C ALA A 202 15.75 -6.11 1.96
N ALA A 203 16.89 -5.52 1.64
CA ALA A 203 16.99 -4.41 0.68
C ALA A 203 18.09 -4.71 -0.33
N GLU A 204 17.77 -4.63 -1.61
CA GLU A 204 18.70 -4.83 -2.72
C GLU A 204 18.70 -3.60 -3.62
N LYS A 205 19.87 -3.23 -4.16
CA LYS A 205 19.96 -2.16 -5.15
C LYS A 205 19.17 -2.57 -6.39
N ALA A 206 18.29 -1.68 -6.85
CA ALA A 206 17.52 -1.86 -8.06
C ALA A 206 18.03 -0.93 -9.17
N GLU A 207 17.94 -1.41 -10.40
CA GLU A 207 18.24 -0.63 -11.60
C GLU A 207 17.16 0.41 -11.91
#